data_50cd51648c6ca5edfba059a736a829c2
#
_entry.id   50cd51648c6ca5edfba059a736a829c2
#
_cell.length_a   1.000
_cell.length_b   1.000
_cell.length_c   1.000
_cell.angle_alpha   90.00
_cell.angle_beta   90.00
_cell.angle_gamma   90.00
#
_symmetry.space_group_name_H-M   'P 1'
#
loop_
_entity.id
_entity.type
_entity.pdbx_description
1 polymer ?
#
loop_
_entity_poly.entity_id
_entity_poly.type
_entity_poly.pdbx_seq_one_letter_code
_entity_poly.pdbx_strand_id
1 'polypeptide(L)'
;MDRRQFVFGALGAGSATIAAPWLEGAEAATEDDLAFANFGAATELLIEDFYARALQAKLLAHPRIVVLKSGRVAATWHAKALSELLADAGDVAPDPADFEFDWPSRTFRSEERMVETGVGVLRALRGVYQTAAATASEPTYRVLYVSLAASVSQQIVGLGGAGSAEPFPVALDIETASDAIERYLG
;
A
#
# COMPACT_ATOMS: atom_id res chain seq x y z
N MET A 1 8.90 18.20 -8.55
CA MET A 1 9.55 17.05 -7.90
C MET A 1 9.76 15.99 -8.95
N ASP A 2 10.95 15.44 -9.12
CA ASP A 2 11.19 14.46 -10.19
C ASP A 2 10.52 13.13 -9.78
N ARG A 3 9.70 12.55 -10.68
CA ARG A 3 8.91 11.33 -10.44
C ARG A 3 9.75 10.14 -9.94
N ARG A 4 11.05 10.14 -10.22
CA ARG A 4 12.00 9.14 -9.72
C ARG A 4 12.36 9.30 -8.23
N GLN A 5 12.07 10.42 -7.61
CA GLN A 5 12.33 10.67 -6.18
C GLN A 5 11.25 10.04 -5.27
N PHE A 6 10.13 9.61 -5.82
CA PHE A 6 9.08 8.91 -5.09
C PHE A 6 9.60 7.61 -4.43
N VAL A 7 10.54 6.92 -5.05
CA VAL A 7 11.08 5.63 -4.56
C VAL A 7 12.32 5.79 -3.66
N PHE A 8 13.04 6.93 -3.73
CA PHE A 8 14.35 7.09 -3.10
C PHE A 8 14.47 8.37 -2.24
N GLY A 9 13.38 8.98 -1.82
CA GLY A 9 13.40 10.25 -1.11
C GLY A 9 13.65 10.17 0.39
N ALA A 10 14.81 10.62 0.78
CA ALA A 10 15.18 11.16 2.10
C ALA A 10 15.73 10.22 3.16
N LEU A 11 17.02 9.99 3.10
CA LEU A 11 17.84 9.72 4.28
C LEU A 11 18.04 11.05 5.06
N GLY A 12 17.32 11.24 6.16
CA GLY A 12 17.48 12.41 7.04
C GLY A 12 17.26 12.04 8.49
N ALA A 13 18.30 12.13 9.30
CA ALA A 13 18.35 11.73 10.70
C ALA A 13 17.51 12.63 11.62
N GLY A 14 16.69 12.03 12.49
CA GLY A 14 16.05 12.72 13.61
C GLY A 14 15.08 11.82 14.36
N SER A 15 15.51 11.32 15.50
CA SER A 15 14.80 10.33 16.32
C SER A 15 13.77 10.93 17.27
N ALA A 16 12.57 10.32 17.31
CA ALA A 16 11.73 10.26 18.51
C ALA A 16 10.89 8.98 18.46
N THR A 17 11.15 8.06 19.37
CA THR A 17 10.63 6.70 19.42
C THR A 17 9.23 6.66 20.04
N ILE A 18 8.25 6.16 19.33
CA ILE A 18 7.05 5.54 19.92
C ILE A 18 6.95 4.13 19.33
N ALA A 19 7.54 3.17 20.01
CA ALA A 19 7.60 1.79 19.56
C ALA A 19 6.21 1.17 19.48
N ALA A 20 5.86 0.61 18.32
CA ALA A 20 4.74 -0.31 18.21
C ALA A 20 5.09 -1.57 19.06
N PRO A 21 4.21 -2.02 19.97
CA PRO A 21 4.56 -3.06 20.98
C PRO A 21 5.04 -4.40 20.38
N TRP A 22 4.79 -4.63 19.10
CA TRP A 22 5.14 -5.85 18.35
C TRP A 22 6.48 -5.75 17.61
N LEU A 23 7.10 -4.57 17.62
CA LEU A 23 8.46 -4.36 17.11
C LEU A 23 9.53 -4.43 18.22
N GLU A 24 9.13 -4.59 19.48
CA GLU A 24 10.07 -4.71 20.59
C GLU A 24 10.96 -5.94 20.41
N GLY A 25 12.27 -5.71 20.28
CA GLY A 25 13.28 -6.76 20.10
C GLY A 25 13.66 -7.10 18.67
N ALA A 26 13.11 -6.42 17.65
CA ALA A 26 13.62 -6.53 16.29
C ALA A 26 14.99 -5.85 16.16
N GLU A 27 15.87 -6.43 15.34
CA GLU A 27 17.10 -5.76 14.93
C GLU A 27 16.76 -4.53 14.06
N ALA A 28 17.75 -3.65 13.83
CA ALA A 28 17.54 -2.46 13.01
C ALA A 28 17.11 -2.86 11.59
N ALA A 29 16.09 -2.16 11.05
CA ALA A 29 15.61 -2.36 9.69
C ALA A 29 16.74 -2.10 8.68
N THR A 30 16.83 -2.93 7.65
CA THR A 30 17.74 -2.74 6.53
C THR A 30 17.21 -1.69 5.56
N GLU A 31 18.07 -1.19 4.65
CA GLU A 31 17.63 -0.26 3.61
C GLU A 31 16.51 -0.86 2.73
N ASP A 32 16.57 -2.16 2.45
CA ASP A 32 15.52 -2.86 1.69
C ASP A 32 14.20 -2.91 2.48
N ASP A 33 14.23 -3.18 3.80
CA ASP A 33 13.04 -3.16 4.64
C ASP A 33 12.38 -1.78 4.64
N LEU A 34 13.19 -0.71 4.71
CA LEU A 34 12.71 0.67 4.67
C LEU A 34 12.16 1.05 3.29
N ALA A 35 12.76 0.57 2.21
CA ALA A 35 12.26 0.78 0.85
C ALA A 35 10.88 0.16 0.67
N PHE A 36 10.67 -1.07 1.16
CA PHE A 36 9.36 -1.73 1.15
C PHE A 36 8.33 -0.99 2.00
N ALA A 37 8.72 -0.52 3.18
CA ALA A 37 7.84 0.23 4.06
C ALA A 37 7.43 1.58 3.45
N ASN A 38 8.36 2.29 2.84
CA ASN A 38 8.11 3.58 2.19
C ASN A 38 7.16 3.42 0.99
N PHE A 39 7.46 2.48 0.09
CA PHE A 39 6.58 2.16 -1.04
C PHE A 39 5.18 1.76 -0.56
N GLY A 40 5.11 0.90 0.44
CA GLY A 40 3.84 0.44 1.00
C GLY A 40 3.03 1.59 1.60
N ALA A 41 3.64 2.44 2.44
CA ALA A 41 2.98 3.59 3.05
C ALA A 41 2.42 4.55 1.99
N ALA A 42 3.21 4.92 1.00
CA ALA A 42 2.78 5.79 -0.09
C ALA A 42 1.64 5.17 -0.93
N THR A 43 1.72 3.87 -1.23
CA THR A 43 0.67 3.17 -1.99
C THR A 43 -0.62 3.00 -1.19
N GLU A 44 -0.54 2.82 0.13
CA GLU A 44 -1.74 2.80 1.00
C GLU A 44 -2.45 4.16 1.02
N LEU A 45 -1.72 5.28 0.96
CA LEU A 45 -2.31 6.62 0.80
C LEU A 45 -3.05 6.74 -0.55
N LEU A 46 -2.46 6.25 -1.64
CA LEU A 46 -3.10 6.19 -2.96
C LEU A 46 -4.40 5.36 -2.90
N ILE A 47 -4.37 4.21 -2.23
CA ILE A 47 -5.54 3.32 -2.06
C ILE A 47 -6.62 3.98 -1.20
N GLU A 48 -6.25 4.72 -0.15
CA GLU A 48 -7.21 5.46 0.68
C GLU A 48 -7.94 6.52 -0.17
N ASP A 49 -7.23 7.30 -1.00
CA ASP A 49 -7.83 8.27 -1.92
C ASP A 49 -8.74 7.57 -2.93
N PHE A 50 -8.30 6.43 -3.51
CA PHE A 50 -9.14 5.62 -4.38
C PHE A 50 -10.47 5.25 -3.73
N TYR A 51 -10.42 4.72 -2.52
CA TYR A 51 -11.63 4.32 -1.79
C TYR A 51 -12.54 5.49 -1.47
N ALA A 52 -11.97 6.64 -1.10
CA ALA A 52 -12.74 7.85 -0.86
C ALA A 52 -13.50 8.30 -2.11
N ARG A 53 -12.84 8.36 -3.26
CA ARG A 53 -13.46 8.75 -4.55
C ARG A 53 -14.46 7.71 -5.05
N ALA A 54 -14.16 6.42 -4.92
CA ALA A 54 -15.06 5.34 -5.31
C ALA A 54 -16.37 5.37 -4.48
N LEU A 55 -16.30 5.64 -3.19
CA LEU A 55 -17.47 5.82 -2.33
C LEU A 55 -18.29 7.07 -2.72
N GLN A 56 -17.62 8.17 -3.10
CA GLN A 56 -18.29 9.39 -3.57
C GLN A 56 -19.03 9.20 -4.89
N ALA A 57 -18.52 8.35 -5.77
CA ALA A 57 -19.13 8.08 -7.08
C ALA A 57 -20.51 7.39 -6.99
N LYS A 58 -20.81 6.68 -5.89
CA LYS A 58 -22.11 6.03 -5.60
C LYS A 58 -22.58 5.05 -6.69
N LEU A 59 -21.66 4.44 -7.42
CA LEU A 59 -21.97 3.53 -8.53
C LEU A 59 -21.95 2.05 -8.13
N LEU A 60 -21.41 1.72 -6.95
CA LEU A 60 -21.20 0.34 -6.53
C LEU A 60 -22.41 -0.22 -5.78
N ALA A 61 -22.65 -1.53 -5.98
CA ALA A 61 -23.64 -2.27 -5.22
C ALA A 61 -23.25 -2.42 -3.75
N HIS A 62 -24.26 -2.61 -2.88
CA HIS A 62 -24.09 -2.66 -1.41
C HIS A 62 -22.96 -3.57 -0.91
N PRO A 63 -22.74 -4.81 -1.40
CA PRO A 63 -21.64 -5.63 -0.92
C PRO A 63 -20.26 -4.99 -1.13
N ARG A 64 -20.03 -4.36 -2.29
CA ARG A 64 -18.78 -3.67 -2.61
C ARG A 64 -18.57 -2.38 -1.81
N ILE A 65 -19.65 -1.67 -1.48
CA ILE A 65 -19.59 -0.50 -0.60
C ILE A 65 -19.02 -0.89 0.78
N VAL A 66 -19.42 -2.04 1.32
CA VAL A 66 -18.88 -2.54 2.59
C VAL A 66 -17.38 -2.80 2.48
N VAL A 67 -16.96 -3.44 1.38
CA VAL A 67 -15.54 -3.70 1.11
C VAL A 67 -14.74 -2.41 1.01
N LEU A 68 -15.24 -1.39 0.28
CA LEU A 68 -14.55 -0.10 0.17
C LEU A 68 -14.42 0.60 1.52
N LYS A 69 -15.46 0.57 2.34
CA LYS A 69 -15.42 1.19 3.68
C LYS A 69 -14.42 0.49 4.59
N SER A 70 -14.44 -0.83 4.65
CA SER A 70 -13.48 -1.60 5.45
C SER A 70 -12.07 -1.50 4.88
N GLY A 71 -11.92 -1.52 3.56
CA GLY A 71 -10.64 -1.35 2.87
C GLY A 71 -10.01 0.01 3.15
N ARG A 72 -10.82 1.09 3.14
CA ARG A 72 -10.33 2.42 3.49
C ARG A 72 -9.80 2.49 4.92
N VAL A 73 -10.53 1.92 5.88
CA VAL A 73 -10.06 1.82 7.27
C VAL A 73 -8.78 1.00 7.36
N ALA A 74 -8.72 -0.13 6.65
CA ALA A 74 -7.51 -0.96 6.61
C ALA A 74 -6.31 -0.20 6.03
N ALA A 75 -6.48 0.52 4.91
CA ALA A 75 -5.42 1.32 4.29
C ALA A 75 -4.86 2.37 5.26
N THR A 76 -5.73 3.09 5.99
CA THR A 76 -5.29 4.04 7.03
C THR A 76 -4.44 3.35 8.13
N TRP A 77 -4.85 2.16 8.61
CA TRP A 77 -4.10 1.42 9.61
C TRP A 77 -2.78 0.85 9.07
N HIS A 78 -2.78 0.37 7.80
CA HIS A 78 -1.57 -0.14 7.16
C HIS A 78 -0.55 0.99 6.96
N ALA A 79 -0.98 2.13 6.41
CA ALA A 79 -0.11 3.30 6.24
C ALA A 79 0.50 3.74 7.57
N LYS A 80 -0.32 3.76 8.65
CA LYS A 80 0.16 4.09 9.99
C LYS A 80 1.21 3.10 10.49
N ALA A 81 0.97 1.80 10.36
CA ALA A 81 1.91 0.77 10.82
C ALA A 81 3.27 0.84 10.09
N LEU A 82 3.23 1.11 8.78
CA LEU A 82 4.44 1.29 7.97
C LEU A 82 5.16 2.61 8.30
N SER A 83 4.41 3.69 8.57
CA SER A 83 4.97 4.95 9.02
C SER A 83 5.64 4.85 10.39
N GLU A 84 5.09 4.06 11.30
CA GLU A 84 5.70 3.77 12.60
C GLU A 84 7.02 3.00 12.42
N LEU A 85 7.06 1.99 11.53
CA LEU A 85 8.28 1.26 11.21
C LEU A 85 9.37 2.20 10.67
N LEU A 86 9.02 3.10 9.75
CA LEU A 86 9.95 4.09 9.20
C LEU A 86 10.47 5.03 10.30
N ALA A 87 9.57 5.55 11.14
CA ALA A 87 9.93 6.46 12.23
C ALA A 87 10.84 5.78 13.26
N ASP A 88 10.59 4.52 13.60
CA ASP A 88 11.42 3.74 14.54
C ASP A 88 12.84 3.51 13.99
N ALA A 89 12.98 3.43 12.67
CA ALA A 89 14.27 3.37 12.01
C ALA A 89 14.93 4.75 11.81
N GLY A 90 14.27 5.84 12.19
CA GLY A 90 14.75 7.21 12.01
C GLY A 90 14.56 7.74 10.58
N ASP A 91 13.72 7.10 9.79
CA ASP A 91 13.36 7.52 8.43
C ASP A 91 12.06 8.34 8.42
N VAL A 92 11.83 9.07 7.32
CA VAL A 92 10.67 9.94 7.16
C VAL A 92 9.57 9.21 6.39
N ALA A 93 8.42 9.05 7.04
CA ALA A 93 7.26 8.48 6.40
C ALA A 93 6.68 9.45 5.35
N PRO A 94 6.07 8.92 4.27
CA PRO A 94 5.34 9.72 3.30
C PRO A 94 4.22 10.54 3.95
N ASP A 95 4.18 11.86 3.68
CA ASP A 95 3.08 12.72 4.14
C ASP A 95 1.99 12.78 3.05
N PRO A 96 0.71 12.57 3.39
CA PRO A 96 -0.39 12.73 2.44
C PRO A 96 -0.39 14.08 1.70
N ALA A 97 0.13 15.13 2.32
CA ALA A 97 0.22 16.46 1.72
C ALA A 97 1.26 16.55 0.57
N ASP A 98 2.18 15.60 0.48
CA ASP A 98 3.19 15.56 -0.57
C ASP A 98 2.68 14.95 -1.89
N PHE A 99 1.46 14.38 -1.88
CA PHE A 99 0.89 13.67 -3.02
C PHE A 99 -0.31 14.37 -3.63
N GLU A 100 -0.28 14.51 -4.93
CA GLU A 100 -1.45 14.77 -5.75
C GLU A 100 -1.76 13.51 -6.56
N PHE A 101 -2.90 12.85 -6.29
CA PHE A 101 -3.28 11.64 -7.00
C PHE A 101 -4.14 11.97 -8.21
N ASP A 102 -3.64 11.63 -9.40
CA ASP A 102 -4.32 11.84 -10.68
C ASP A 102 -4.90 10.53 -11.23
N TRP A 103 -6.21 10.39 -11.11
CA TRP A 103 -6.92 9.23 -11.60
C TRP A 103 -7.39 9.47 -13.05
N PRO A 104 -7.20 8.49 -13.95
CA PRO A 104 -7.72 8.61 -15.30
C PRO A 104 -9.19 9.03 -15.32
N SER A 105 -9.54 10.00 -16.16
CA SER A 105 -10.83 10.72 -16.14
C SER A 105 -12.09 9.86 -16.20
N ARG A 106 -11.95 8.57 -16.54
CA ARG A 106 -13.05 7.60 -16.62
C ARG A 106 -13.06 6.60 -15.47
N THR A 107 -12.09 6.61 -14.56
CA THR A 107 -11.97 5.64 -13.47
C THR A 107 -13.25 5.55 -12.64
N PHE A 108 -13.80 6.69 -12.23
CA PHE A 108 -14.98 6.76 -11.36
C PHE A 108 -16.29 6.99 -12.14
N ARG A 109 -16.36 6.60 -13.42
CA ARG A 109 -17.58 6.75 -14.25
C ARG A 109 -18.35 5.45 -14.47
N SER A 110 -17.76 4.31 -14.13
CA SER A 110 -18.45 3.01 -14.15
C SER A 110 -17.90 2.09 -13.07
N GLU A 111 -18.75 1.19 -12.58
CA GLU A 111 -18.38 0.16 -11.61
C GLU A 111 -17.24 -0.71 -12.12
N GLU A 112 -17.30 -1.15 -13.37
CA GLU A 112 -16.30 -2.01 -14.00
C GLU A 112 -14.91 -1.37 -13.97
N ARG A 113 -14.79 -0.10 -14.39
CA ARG A 113 -13.51 0.63 -14.39
C ARG A 113 -12.97 0.87 -13.00
N MET A 114 -13.84 1.19 -12.03
CA MET A 114 -13.42 1.31 -10.64
C MET A 114 -12.85 0.00 -10.10
N VAL A 115 -13.54 -1.12 -10.35
CA VAL A 115 -13.08 -2.43 -9.92
C VAL A 115 -11.75 -2.79 -10.60
N GLU A 116 -11.64 -2.62 -11.92
CA GLU A 116 -10.42 -2.88 -12.67
C GLU A 116 -9.23 -2.06 -12.14
N THR A 117 -9.43 -0.75 -11.96
CA THR A 117 -8.38 0.14 -11.46
C THR A 117 -7.97 -0.20 -10.02
N GLY A 118 -8.95 -0.33 -9.12
CA GLY A 118 -8.68 -0.65 -7.72
C GLY A 118 -7.99 -1.99 -7.55
N VAL A 119 -8.46 -3.02 -8.27
CA VAL A 119 -7.82 -4.35 -8.26
C VAL A 119 -6.40 -4.28 -8.82
N GLY A 120 -6.16 -3.48 -9.87
CA GLY A 120 -4.82 -3.29 -10.44
C GLY A 120 -3.82 -2.73 -9.42
N VAL A 121 -4.19 -1.65 -8.73
CA VAL A 121 -3.33 -1.04 -7.69
C VAL A 121 -3.12 -2.00 -6.51
N LEU A 122 -4.18 -2.65 -6.04
CA LEU A 122 -4.09 -3.63 -4.94
C LEU A 122 -3.21 -4.83 -5.30
N ARG A 123 -3.21 -5.29 -6.56
CA ARG A 123 -2.33 -6.37 -7.01
C ARG A 123 -0.86 -5.96 -7.01
N ALA A 124 -0.55 -4.75 -7.45
CA ALA A 124 0.82 -4.22 -7.38
C ALA A 124 1.31 -4.17 -5.93
N LEU A 125 0.52 -3.59 -5.03
CA LEU A 125 0.84 -3.51 -3.61
C LEU A 125 1.00 -4.90 -2.96
N ARG A 126 0.07 -5.82 -3.22
CA ARG A 126 0.16 -7.20 -2.72
C ARG A 126 1.45 -7.88 -3.18
N GLY A 127 1.82 -7.70 -4.45
CA GLY A 127 3.05 -8.26 -5.02
C GLY A 127 4.29 -7.80 -4.28
N VAL A 128 4.39 -6.51 -3.95
CA VAL A 128 5.49 -5.96 -3.15
C VAL A 128 5.48 -6.51 -1.72
N TYR A 129 4.33 -6.56 -1.07
CA TYR A 129 4.25 -7.15 0.28
C TYR A 129 4.65 -8.63 0.32
N GLN A 130 4.42 -9.38 -0.75
CA GLN A 130 4.89 -10.76 -0.85
C GLN A 130 6.41 -10.85 -0.99
N THR A 131 7.02 -9.97 -1.79
CA THR A 131 8.48 -9.88 -1.89
C THR A 131 9.07 -9.47 -0.54
N ALA A 132 8.54 -8.43 0.08
CA ALA A 132 8.98 -7.99 1.41
C ALA A 132 8.86 -9.10 2.45
N ALA A 133 7.75 -9.84 2.48
CA ALA A 133 7.57 -10.97 3.39
C ALA A 133 8.60 -12.10 3.19
N ALA A 134 9.05 -12.30 1.94
CA ALA A 134 10.03 -13.32 1.62
C ALA A 134 11.47 -12.89 1.93
N THR A 135 11.78 -11.59 1.83
CA THR A 135 13.16 -11.06 1.87
C THR A 135 13.47 -10.22 3.11
N ALA A 136 12.46 -9.77 3.86
CA ALA A 136 12.65 -8.95 5.06
C ALA A 136 13.67 -9.57 6.02
N SER A 137 14.52 -8.73 6.60
CA SER A 137 15.63 -9.13 7.44
C SER A 137 15.16 -9.87 8.71
N GLU A 138 14.09 -9.36 9.34
CA GLU A 138 13.62 -9.82 10.62
C GLU A 138 12.28 -10.57 10.57
N PRO A 139 12.07 -11.59 11.41
CA PRO A 139 10.80 -12.32 11.49
C PRO A 139 9.60 -11.42 11.75
N THR A 140 9.75 -10.36 12.52
CA THR A 140 8.69 -9.41 12.86
C THR A 140 8.22 -8.66 11.61
N TYR A 141 9.13 -8.22 10.76
CA TYR A 141 8.81 -7.56 9.50
C TYR A 141 8.14 -8.52 8.53
N ARG A 142 8.61 -9.78 8.46
CA ARG A 142 7.95 -10.82 7.65
C ARG A 142 6.50 -11.03 8.05
N VAL A 143 6.22 -11.11 9.36
CA VAL A 143 4.85 -11.25 9.88
C VAL A 143 4.00 -10.03 9.52
N LEU A 144 4.55 -8.82 9.61
CA LEU A 144 3.87 -7.60 9.17
C LEU A 144 3.48 -7.70 7.69
N TYR A 145 4.45 -7.92 6.81
CA TYR A 145 4.19 -7.94 5.36
C TYR A 145 3.27 -9.09 4.94
N VAL A 146 3.36 -10.27 5.57
CA VAL A 146 2.37 -11.35 5.34
C VAL A 146 0.96 -10.91 5.73
N SER A 147 0.82 -10.21 6.85
CA SER A 147 -0.48 -9.73 7.33
C SER A 147 -1.06 -8.66 6.39
N LEU A 148 -0.23 -7.73 5.91
CA LEU A 148 -0.60 -6.73 4.93
C LEU A 148 -1.02 -7.38 3.60
N ALA A 149 -0.24 -8.33 3.08
CA ALA A 149 -0.55 -9.07 1.86
C ALA A 149 -1.88 -9.84 1.97
N ALA A 150 -2.16 -10.44 3.12
CA ALA A 150 -3.41 -11.15 3.39
C ALA A 150 -4.60 -10.18 3.40
N SER A 151 -4.47 -9.03 4.07
CA SER A 151 -5.50 -7.99 4.10
C SER A 151 -5.82 -7.47 2.71
N VAL A 152 -4.78 -7.13 1.91
CA VAL A 152 -4.94 -6.67 0.53
C VAL A 152 -5.59 -7.75 -0.35
N SER A 153 -5.24 -9.03 -0.16
CA SER A 153 -5.87 -10.14 -0.89
C SER A 153 -7.38 -10.24 -0.61
N GLN A 154 -7.81 -10.02 0.62
CA GLN A 154 -9.24 -9.98 0.98
C GLN A 154 -9.96 -8.82 0.28
N GLN A 155 -9.31 -7.66 0.18
CA GLN A 155 -9.87 -6.49 -0.53
C GLN A 155 -10.02 -6.78 -2.02
N ILE A 156 -9.03 -7.40 -2.68
CA ILE A 156 -9.09 -7.80 -4.08
C ILE A 156 -10.30 -8.71 -4.34
N VAL A 157 -10.46 -9.76 -3.53
CA VAL A 157 -11.60 -10.70 -3.65
C VAL A 157 -12.92 -9.97 -3.41
N GLY A 158 -12.99 -9.15 -2.40
CA GLY A 158 -14.20 -8.41 -2.03
C GLY A 158 -14.65 -7.40 -3.09
N LEU A 159 -13.72 -6.80 -3.83
CA LEU A 159 -14.02 -5.95 -4.97
C LEU A 159 -14.49 -6.75 -6.20
N GLY A 160 -14.39 -8.06 -6.19
CA GLY A 160 -14.73 -8.92 -7.31
C GLY A 160 -13.58 -9.12 -8.29
N GLY A 161 -12.36 -8.84 -7.85
CA GLY A 161 -11.17 -9.26 -8.57
C GLY A 161 -11.12 -10.78 -8.63
N ALA A 162 -10.73 -11.33 -9.77
CA ALA A 162 -10.57 -12.77 -9.98
C ALA A 162 -9.36 -13.34 -9.19
N GLY A 163 -9.16 -12.86 -7.98
CA GLY A 163 -8.13 -13.35 -7.06
C GLY A 163 -8.29 -14.84 -6.73
N SER A 164 -9.50 -15.36 -6.90
CA SER A 164 -9.77 -16.78 -6.82
C SER A 164 -9.17 -17.60 -7.99
N ALA A 165 -8.79 -16.94 -9.09
CA ALA A 165 -8.18 -17.60 -10.25
C ALA A 165 -6.65 -17.60 -10.21
N GLU A 166 -6.05 -16.85 -9.27
CA GLU A 166 -4.59 -16.79 -9.07
C GLU A 166 -4.23 -17.53 -7.77
N PRO A 167 -4.08 -18.88 -7.80
CA PRO A 167 -3.75 -19.64 -6.60
C PRO A 167 -2.39 -19.25 -6.00
N PHE A 168 -1.50 -18.73 -6.84
CA PHE A 168 -0.18 -18.22 -6.47
C PHE A 168 -0.02 -16.81 -7.03
N PRO A 169 -0.33 -15.76 -6.23
CA PRO A 169 -0.13 -14.39 -6.66
C PRO A 169 1.36 -14.13 -6.98
N VAL A 170 1.59 -13.31 -7.99
CA VAL A 170 2.95 -12.97 -8.41
C VAL A 170 3.56 -11.98 -7.41
N ALA A 171 4.73 -12.32 -6.86
CA ALA A 171 5.55 -11.40 -6.11
C ALA A 171 6.18 -10.38 -7.09
N LEU A 172 6.21 -9.11 -6.70
CA LEU A 172 6.75 -8.02 -7.51
C LEU A 172 7.88 -7.33 -6.75
N ASP A 173 8.91 -6.91 -7.47
CA ASP A 173 9.84 -5.91 -6.94
C ASP A 173 9.22 -4.51 -6.93
N ILE A 174 9.86 -3.59 -6.22
CA ILE A 174 9.37 -2.21 -6.07
C ILE A 174 9.35 -1.50 -7.43
N GLU A 175 10.34 -1.71 -8.30
CA GLU A 175 10.43 -1.06 -9.61
C GLU A 175 9.23 -1.44 -10.48
N THR A 176 8.98 -2.73 -10.64
CA THR A 176 7.83 -3.25 -11.42
C THR A 176 6.49 -2.75 -10.86
N ALA A 177 6.35 -2.71 -9.55
CA ALA A 177 5.13 -2.23 -8.92
C ALA A 177 4.98 -0.70 -9.04
N SER A 178 6.08 0.05 -8.94
CA SER A 178 6.09 1.50 -9.15
C SER A 178 5.63 1.87 -10.56
N ASP A 179 6.12 1.18 -11.58
CA ASP A 179 5.70 1.37 -12.97
C ASP A 179 4.18 1.17 -13.14
N ALA A 180 3.62 0.20 -12.40
CA ALA A 180 2.19 -0.08 -12.46
C ALA A 180 1.32 1.03 -11.85
N ILE A 181 1.84 1.77 -10.85
CA ILE A 181 1.09 2.82 -10.14
C ILE A 181 1.50 4.25 -10.53
N GLU A 182 2.64 4.44 -11.20
CA GLU A 182 3.18 5.77 -11.58
C GLU A 182 2.14 6.66 -12.29
N ARG A 183 1.30 6.07 -13.12
CA ARG A 183 0.26 6.78 -13.86
C ARG A 183 -0.81 7.44 -12.98
N TYR A 184 -0.87 7.11 -11.70
CA TYR A 184 -1.81 7.69 -10.73
C TYR A 184 -1.17 8.76 -9.85
N LEU A 185 0.13 8.99 -10.01
CA LEU A 185 0.89 10.00 -9.29
C LEU A 185 1.01 11.23 -10.18
N GLY A 186 0.47 12.36 -9.71
CA GLY A 186 0.47 13.64 -10.42
C GLY A 186 1.85 14.31 -10.51
#